data_a25a3c467653e259cfa26cc5d661c912
#
_entry.id   a25a3c467653e259cfa26cc5d661c912
#
_cell.length_a   1.000
_cell.length_b   1.000
_cell.length_c   1.000
_cell.angle_alpha   90.00
_cell.angle_beta   90.00
_cell.angle_gamma   90.00
#
_symmetry.space_group_name_H-M   'P 1'
#
loop_
_entity.id
_entity.type
_entity.pdbx_description
1 polymer ?
#
loop_
_entity_poly.entity_id
_entity_poly.type
_entity_poly.pdbx_seq_one_letter_code
_entity_poly.pdbx_strand_id
1 'polypeptide(L)'
;SRGAHQCSASPNHRQTLSWSTVDAELLAQAKAWLAQDPDPETRAELAALIAAENEPELQSRFGARLAFGTAGLRGELGAGPNRMNRVLVAQAALGLAQYLLEHATDEQPSVVIGFDGRKNSDIFAQDSAEIMAGCGIRVLLFETHAPTPLVAFAVKHLGLSAGVMVTASHNPPNDNGYKVYLGGANGGSQIVSPADKQIAAHIDQVARDLEFGDMPRETDIEFVADEVRAAYAKTATDAAANLAGGNASATNAAALRITYTAMHGVG
;
A
#
# COMPACT_ATOMS: atom_id res chain seq x y z
N SER A 1 -5.76 -82.71 -21.92
CA SER A 1 -5.72 -81.83 -20.71
C SER A 1 -5.62 -80.35 -21.10
N ARG A 2 -6.73 -79.68 -20.99
CA ARG A 2 -6.83 -78.25 -21.27
C ARG A 2 -6.81 -77.52 -19.95
N GLY A 3 -5.79 -76.63 -19.73
CA GLY A 3 -5.70 -75.71 -18.60
C GLY A 3 -6.61 -74.50 -18.79
N ALA A 4 -7.48 -74.29 -17.84
CA ALA A 4 -8.33 -73.09 -17.77
C ALA A 4 -7.55 -71.94 -17.10
N HIS A 5 -7.36 -70.84 -17.83
CA HIS A 5 -6.88 -69.56 -17.23
C HIS A 5 -8.06 -68.86 -16.56
N GLN A 6 -7.98 -68.72 -15.23
CA GLN A 6 -8.85 -67.87 -14.48
C GLN A 6 -8.33 -66.43 -14.61
N CYS A 7 -9.12 -65.56 -15.22
CA CYS A 7 -8.95 -64.11 -15.10
C CYS A 7 -9.47 -63.64 -13.76
N SER A 8 -8.58 -63.22 -12.86
CA SER A 8 -8.94 -62.50 -11.66
C SER A 8 -9.15 -61.01 -11.98
N ALA A 9 -10.38 -60.57 -11.84
CA ALA A 9 -10.72 -59.13 -11.92
C ALA A 9 -10.23 -58.45 -10.63
N SER A 10 -9.34 -57.46 -10.78
CA SER A 10 -8.94 -56.56 -9.73
C SER A 10 -10.11 -55.65 -9.35
N PRO A 11 -10.33 -55.35 -8.06
CA PRO A 11 -11.37 -54.43 -7.63
C PRO A 11 -10.97 -52.98 -8.01
N ASN A 12 -11.83 -52.31 -8.76
CA ASN A 12 -11.77 -50.87 -9.03
C ASN A 12 -11.66 -50.11 -7.71
N HIS A 13 -10.49 -49.56 -7.42
CA HIS A 13 -10.34 -48.48 -6.46
C HIS A 13 -11.06 -47.26 -7.03
N ARG A 14 -12.31 -47.08 -6.64
CA ARG A 14 -12.93 -45.76 -6.69
C ARG A 14 -12.15 -44.88 -5.70
N GLN A 15 -11.28 -44.03 -6.24
CA GLN A 15 -10.80 -42.90 -5.50
C GLN A 15 -12.04 -42.04 -5.21
N THR A 16 -12.52 -42.12 -3.99
CA THR A 16 -13.42 -41.11 -3.41
C THR A 16 -12.60 -39.84 -3.33
N LEU A 17 -12.89 -38.89 -4.24
CA LEU A 17 -12.48 -37.51 -4.09
C LEU A 17 -13.08 -37.07 -2.75
N SER A 18 -12.25 -37.03 -1.72
CA SER A 18 -12.59 -36.33 -0.48
C SER A 18 -12.65 -34.85 -0.86
N TRP A 19 -13.84 -34.29 -0.90
CA TRP A 19 -14.02 -32.85 -0.89
C TRP A 19 -13.37 -32.35 0.40
N SER A 20 -12.26 -31.61 0.29
CA SER A 20 -11.67 -30.98 1.47
C SER A 20 -12.67 -29.94 1.94
N THR A 21 -13.20 -30.12 3.13
CA THR A 21 -13.87 -29.05 3.87
C THR A 21 -12.81 -27.97 4.11
N VAL A 22 -13.12 -26.72 3.77
CA VAL A 22 -12.24 -25.57 4.07
C VAL A 22 -11.78 -25.67 5.50
N ASP A 23 -10.49 -25.48 5.73
CA ASP A 23 -9.93 -25.46 7.08
C ASP A 23 -10.73 -24.50 7.96
N ALA A 24 -11.19 -25.02 9.09
CA ALA A 24 -12.05 -24.26 10.01
C ALA A 24 -11.35 -22.98 10.55
N GLU A 25 -10.03 -23.03 10.70
CA GLU A 25 -9.24 -21.87 11.12
C GLU A 25 -9.17 -20.82 10.02
N LEU A 26 -8.91 -21.23 8.79
CA LEU A 26 -8.91 -20.35 7.60
C LEU A 26 -10.27 -19.66 7.43
N LEU A 27 -11.36 -20.41 7.58
CA LEU A 27 -12.71 -19.87 7.49
C LEU A 27 -13.03 -18.89 8.62
N ALA A 28 -12.56 -19.17 9.84
CA ALA A 28 -12.71 -18.26 10.99
C ALA A 28 -11.97 -16.94 10.76
N GLN A 29 -10.74 -17.00 10.26
CA GLN A 29 -9.95 -15.80 9.89
C GLN A 29 -10.63 -14.98 8.81
N ALA A 30 -11.15 -15.62 7.76
CA ALA A 30 -11.87 -14.94 6.68
C ALA A 30 -13.15 -14.25 7.18
N LYS A 31 -13.91 -14.89 8.07
CA LYS A 31 -15.12 -14.29 8.69
C LYS A 31 -14.78 -13.12 9.61
N ALA A 32 -13.73 -13.23 10.41
CA ALA A 32 -13.27 -12.14 11.26
C ALA A 32 -12.81 -10.92 10.42
N TRP A 33 -12.10 -11.16 9.31
CA TRP A 33 -11.75 -10.09 8.37
C TRP A 33 -12.98 -9.44 7.75
N LEU A 34 -13.94 -10.24 7.29
CA LEU A 34 -15.19 -9.75 6.70
C LEU A 34 -15.97 -8.84 7.66
N ALA A 35 -15.92 -9.13 8.96
CA ALA A 35 -16.62 -8.34 9.97
C ALA A 35 -16.06 -6.92 10.12
N GLN A 36 -14.75 -6.75 10.02
CA GLN A 36 -14.07 -5.46 10.18
C GLN A 36 -13.84 -4.68 8.88
N ASP A 37 -13.95 -5.32 7.71
CA ASP A 37 -13.64 -4.70 6.42
C ASP A 37 -14.64 -3.56 6.11
N PRO A 38 -14.19 -2.31 5.98
CA PRO A 38 -15.08 -1.18 5.75
C PRO A 38 -15.49 -1.01 4.28
N ASP A 39 -14.80 -1.71 3.35
CA ASP A 39 -15.03 -1.54 1.91
C ASP A 39 -16.12 -2.49 1.41
N PRO A 40 -17.24 -1.99 0.86
CA PRO A 40 -18.32 -2.84 0.38
C PRO A 40 -17.91 -3.77 -0.77
N GLU A 41 -16.93 -3.39 -1.59
CA GLU A 41 -16.46 -4.20 -2.71
C GLU A 41 -15.67 -5.42 -2.23
N THR A 42 -14.66 -5.21 -1.38
CA THR A 42 -13.86 -6.32 -0.81
C THR A 42 -14.69 -7.19 0.14
N ARG A 43 -15.68 -6.60 0.84
CA ARG A 43 -16.65 -7.37 1.63
C ARG A 43 -17.49 -8.31 0.76
N ALA A 44 -18.02 -7.81 -0.36
CA ALA A 44 -18.83 -8.62 -1.26
C ALA A 44 -17.99 -9.74 -1.91
N GLU A 45 -16.76 -9.42 -2.33
CA GLU A 45 -15.79 -10.38 -2.84
C GLU A 45 -15.53 -11.50 -1.83
N LEU A 46 -15.17 -11.17 -0.59
CA LEU A 46 -14.86 -12.14 0.45
C LEU A 46 -16.07 -12.97 0.86
N ALA A 47 -17.25 -12.36 0.97
CA ALA A 47 -18.48 -13.07 1.26
C ALA A 47 -18.81 -14.11 0.19
N ALA A 48 -18.58 -13.81 -1.09
CA ALA A 48 -18.76 -14.76 -2.19
C ALA A 48 -17.78 -15.93 -2.12
N LEU A 49 -16.51 -15.66 -1.79
CA LEU A 49 -15.48 -16.70 -1.62
C LEU A 49 -15.79 -17.63 -0.45
N ILE A 50 -16.27 -17.09 0.67
CA ILE A 50 -16.69 -17.85 1.85
C ILE A 50 -17.90 -18.72 1.50
N ALA A 51 -18.92 -18.16 0.83
CA ALA A 51 -20.12 -18.87 0.45
C ALA A 51 -19.87 -20.00 -0.56
N ALA A 52 -18.88 -19.82 -1.44
CA ALA A 52 -18.46 -20.80 -2.43
C ALA A 52 -17.49 -21.85 -1.86
N GLU A 53 -17.08 -21.72 -0.58
CA GLU A 53 -16.05 -22.56 0.03
C GLU A 53 -14.77 -22.67 -0.84
N ASN A 54 -14.37 -21.55 -1.46
CA ASN A 54 -13.23 -21.48 -2.37
C ASN A 54 -11.91 -21.51 -1.60
N GLU A 55 -11.53 -22.68 -1.12
CA GLU A 55 -10.33 -22.88 -0.30
C GLU A 55 -9.03 -22.36 -0.97
N PRO A 56 -8.75 -22.60 -2.27
CA PRO A 56 -7.54 -22.09 -2.90
C PRO A 56 -7.45 -20.56 -2.85
N GLU A 57 -8.55 -19.84 -3.11
CA GLU A 57 -8.58 -18.38 -3.04
C GLU A 57 -8.49 -17.87 -1.60
N LEU A 58 -9.18 -18.51 -0.66
CA LEU A 58 -9.06 -18.18 0.76
C LEU A 58 -7.63 -18.41 1.26
N GLN A 59 -7.00 -19.52 0.90
CA GLN A 59 -5.61 -19.79 1.25
C GLN A 59 -4.64 -18.77 0.63
N SER A 60 -4.85 -18.36 -0.61
CA SER A 60 -4.05 -17.31 -1.27
C SER A 60 -4.11 -15.96 -0.56
N ARG A 61 -5.24 -15.65 0.10
CA ARG A 61 -5.50 -14.37 0.76
C ARG A 61 -5.16 -14.35 2.24
N PHE A 62 -5.31 -15.48 2.92
CA PHE A 62 -5.16 -15.61 4.38
C PHE A 62 -3.97 -16.47 4.81
N GLY A 63 -3.41 -17.30 3.92
CA GLY A 63 -2.25 -18.14 4.22
C GLY A 63 -0.94 -17.38 4.44
N ALA A 64 -0.90 -16.08 4.11
CA ALA A 64 0.22 -15.19 4.37
C ALA A 64 -0.31 -13.77 4.59
N ARG A 65 0.58 -12.87 5.04
CA ARG A 65 0.35 -11.44 5.13
C ARG A 65 1.26 -10.71 4.14
N LEU A 66 0.78 -9.67 3.49
CA LEU A 66 1.59 -8.82 2.62
C LEU A 66 2.69 -8.16 3.45
N ALA A 67 3.94 -8.46 3.10
CA ALA A 67 5.10 -8.03 3.88
C ALA A 67 5.39 -6.54 3.66
N PHE A 68 5.63 -5.82 4.75
CA PHE A 68 6.17 -4.47 4.72
C PHE A 68 7.71 -4.52 4.72
N GLY A 69 8.35 -3.83 3.79
CA GLY A 69 9.82 -3.80 3.69
C GLY A 69 10.33 -2.45 3.17
N THR A 70 11.56 -2.41 2.68
CA THR A 70 12.20 -1.17 2.17
C THR A 70 11.43 -0.53 1.01
N ALA A 71 10.65 -1.32 0.25
CA ALA A 71 9.74 -0.80 -0.79
C ALA A 71 8.36 -0.37 -0.24
N GLY A 72 8.13 -0.47 1.08
CA GLY A 72 6.82 -0.32 1.70
C GLY A 72 5.94 -1.56 1.50
N LEU A 73 4.64 -1.35 1.25
CA LEU A 73 3.69 -2.39 0.83
C LEU A 73 3.49 -2.33 -0.68
N ARG A 74 3.26 -3.49 -1.30
CA ARG A 74 2.84 -3.56 -2.71
C ARG A 74 2.16 -4.90 -2.99
N GLY A 75 1.00 -4.86 -3.64
CA GLY A 75 0.27 -6.06 -4.04
C GLY A 75 -1.02 -5.76 -4.77
N GLU A 76 -1.68 -6.81 -5.19
CA GLU A 76 -2.98 -6.77 -5.84
C GLU A 76 -4.06 -6.29 -4.87
N LEU A 77 -5.01 -5.49 -5.37
CA LEU A 77 -6.21 -5.08 -4.63
C LEU A 77 -7.11 -6.28 -4.37
N GLY A 78 -7.69 -6.37 -3.18
CA GLY A 78 -8.64 -7.43 -2.81
C GLY A 78 -8.76 -7.63 -1.31
N ALA A 79 -9.66 -8.51 -0.91
CA ALA A 79 -9.90 -8.84 0.49
C ALA A 79 -8.79 -9.74 1.08
N GLY A 80 -8.52 -9.57 2.37
CA GLY A 80 -7.59 -10.41 3.14
C GLY A 80 -6.22 -9.78 3.38
N PRO A 81 -5.45 -10.35 4.34
CA PRO A 81 -4.18 -9.76 4.77
C PRO A 81 -3.06 -9.86 3.72
N ASN A 82 -3.20 -10.71 2.69
CA ASN A 82 -2.23 -10.84 1.59
C ASN A 82 -2.65 -10.05 0.34
N ARG A 83 -3.47 -9.02 0.50
CA ARG A 83 -3.93 -8.12 -0.56
C ARG A 83 -3.90 -6.67 -0.07
N MET A 84 -3.82 -5.72 -1.02
CA MET A 84 -3.97 -4.30 -0.72
C MET A 84 -5.45 -3.96 -0.53
N ASN A 85 -5.80 -3.42 0.63
CA ASN A 85 -7.15 -3.00 1.01
C ASN A 85 -7.10 -2.00 2.15
N ARG A 86 -8.26 -1.43 2.51
CA ARG A 86 -8.38 -0.40 3.56
C ARG A 86 -7.90 -0.88 4.92
N VAL A 87 -8.20 -2.13 5.29
CA VAL A 87 -7.76 -2.70 6.59
C VAL A 87 -6.24 -2.79 6.67
N LEU A 88 -5.59 -3.34 5.63
CA LEU A 88 -4.13 -3.46 5.58
C LEU A 88 -3.45 -2.08 5.60
N VAL A 89 -3.97 -1.12 4.85
CA VAL A 89 -3.43 0.25 4.79
C VAL A 89 -3.61 0.96 6.12
N ALA A 90 -4.75 0.81 6.78
CA ALA A 90 -5.01 1.36 8.10
C ALA A 90 -4.01 0.84 9.15
N GLN A 91 -3.73 -0.46 9.13
CA GLN A 91 -2.72 -1.08 9.98
C GLN A 91 -1.32 -0.52 9.68
N ALA A 92 -0.98 -0.30 8.41
CA ALA A 92 0.29 0.30 8.03
C ALA A 92 0.41 1.76 8.48
N ALA A 93 -0.66 2.54 8.33
CA ALA A 93 -0.71 3.93 8.77
C ALA A 93 -0.52 4.05 10.29
N LEU A 94 -1.25 3.23 11.06
CA LEU A 94 -1.13 3.23 12.52
C LEU A 94 0.24 2.73 13.00
N GLY A 95 0.78 1.68 12.38
CA GLY A 95 2.11 1.19 12.72
C GLY A 95 3.21 2.21 12.40
N LEU A 96 3.10 2.92 11.29
CA LEU A 96 4.00 4.04 10.97
C LEU A 96 3.85 5.19 11.97
N ALA A 97 2.61 5.53 12.37
CA ALA A 97 2.35 6.56 13.36
C ALA A 97 3.02 6.24 14.71
N GLN A 98 2.88 5.00 15.19
CA GLN A 98 3.54 4.54 16.41
C GLN A 98 5.06 4.64 16.32
N TYR A 99 5.65 4.20 15.20
CA TYR A 99 7.08 4.36 14.95
C TYR A 99 7.53 5.82 15.00
N LEU A 100 6.80 6.72 14.36
CA LEU A 100 7.15 8.15 14.34
C LEU A 100 7.04 8.78 15.72
N LEU A 101 6.04 8.44 16.52
CA LEU A 101 5.88 8.93 17.91
C LEU A 101 7.01 8.42 18.82
N GLU A 102 7.44 7.17 18.65
CA GLU A 102 8.53 6.58 19.42
C GLU A 102 9.89 7.19 19.09
N HIS A 103 10.10 7.60 17.82
CA HIS A 103 11.37 8.13 17.32
C HIS A 103 11.37 9.65 17.11
N ALA A 104 10.32 10.34 17.57
CA ALA A 104 10.21 11.79 17.39
C ALA A 104 11.34 12.54 18.07
N THR A 105 11.95 13.46 17.32
CA THR A 105 12.86 14.47 17.83
C THR A 105 12.17 15.82 18.02
N ASP A 106 11.01 15.99 17.41
CA ASP A 106 10.17 17.17 17.45
C ASP A 106 9.03 16.98 18.46
N GLU A 107 8.49 18.06 19.01
CA GLU A 107 7.34 17.99 19.93
C GLU A 107 6.11 17.31 19.28
N GLN A 108 5.92 17.53 17.98
CA GLN A 108 4.85 16.94 17.20
C GLN A 108 5.40 16.41 15.87
N PRO A 109 5.45 15.09 15.68
CA PRO A 109 5.78 14.52 14.38
C PRO A 109 4.82 14.99 13.28
N SER A 110 5.34 15.08 12.06
CA SER A 110 4.58 15.58 10.92
C SER A 110 4.78 14.69 9.67
N VAL A 111 3.70 14.52 8.90
CA VAL A 111 3.69 13.64 7.72
C VAL A 111 3.02 14.34 6.55
N VAL A 112 3.58 14.19 5.34
CA VAL A 112 2.88 14.52 4.10
C VAL A 112 2.42 13.24 3.42
N ILE A 113 1.18 13.24 2.92
CA ILE A 113 0.59 12.09 2.22
C ILE A 113 0.19 12.49 0.81
N GLY A 114 0.64 11.73 -0.18
CA GLY A 114 0.26 11.87 -1.58
C GLY A 114 -0.21 10.55 -2.17
N PHE A 115 -0.91 10.64 -3.28
CA PHE A 115 -1.49 9.48 -3.98
C PHE A 115 -1.52 9.69 -5.49
N ASP A 116 -1.50 8.57 -6.24
CA ASP A 116 -1.62 8.57 -7.69
C ASP A 116 -3.06 8.29 -8.16
N GLY A 117 -3.25 8.13 -9.47
CA GLY A 117 -4.57 7.89 -10.08
C GLY A 117 -5.03 6.43 -10.08
N ARG A 118 -4.43 5.54 -9.29
CA ARG A 118 -4.85 4.14 -9.18
C ARG A 118 -6.14 4.02 -8.37
N LYS A 119 -6.89 2.95 -8.62
CA LYS A 119 -8.09 2.61 -7.84
C LYS A 119 -7.77 2.60 -6.36
N ASN A 120 -8.59 3.27 -5.57
CA ASN A 120 -8.52 3.39 -4.10
C ASN A 120 -7.27 4.14 -3.56
N SER A 121 -6.41 4.73 -4.40
CA SER A 121 -5.25 5.47 -3.89
C SER A 121 -5.65 6.67 -3.03
N ASP A 122 -6.67 7.39 -3.42
CA ASP A 122 -7.28 8.50 -2.67
C ASP A 122 -7.90 8.05 -1.35
N ILE A 123 -8.65 6.94 -1.37
CA ILE A 123 -9.27 6.35 -0.17
C ILE A 123 -8.20 5.90 0.83
N PHE A 124 -7.15 5.24 0.36
CA PHE A 124 -6.04 4.78 1.19
C PHE A 124 -5.26 5.96 1.79
N ALA A 125 -5.08 7.03 1.01
CA ALA A 125 -4.44 8.25 1.49
C ALA A 125 -5.29 8.93 2.57
N GLN A 126 -6.60 9.04 2.37
CA GLN A 126 -7.53 9.61 3.33
C GLN A 126 -7.58 8.80 4.64
N ASP A 127 -7.76 7.47 4.57
CA ASP A 127 -7.73 6.59 5.75
C ASP A 127 -6.42 6.76 6.55
N SER A 128 -5.28 6.83 5.85
CA SER A 128 -3.97 7.04 6.48
C SER A 128 -3.88 8.39 7.16
N ALA A 129 -4.37 9.44 6.52
CA ALA A 129 -4.36 10.80 7.04
C ALA A 129 -5.17 10.91 8.33
N GLU A 130 -6.39 10.39 8.32
CA GLU A 130 -7.29 10.42 9.49
C GLU A 130 -6.70 9.63 10.67
N ILE A 131 -6.14 8.45 10.42
CA ILE A 131 -5.54 7.61 11.48
C ILE A 131 -4.32 8.28 12.07
N MET A 132 -3.41 8.82 11.26
CA MET A 132 -2.21 9.49 11.75
C MET A 132 -2.57 10.77 12.52
N ALA A 133 -3.55 11.55 12.04
CA ALA A 133 -4.05 12.72 12.75
C ALA A 133 -4.69 12.32 14.09
N GLY A 134 -5.46 11.25 14.14
CA GLY A 134 -6.03 10.69 15.38
C GLY A 134 -4.98 10.22 16.40
N CYS A 135 -3.75 9.95 15.95
CA CYS A 135 -2.60 9.68 16.82
C CYS A 135 -1.89 10.97 17.30
N GLY A 136 -2.35 12.15 16.91
CA GLY A 136 -1.72 13.42 17.27
C GLY A 136 -0.56 13.85 16.36
N ILE A 137 -0.40 13.19 15.21
CA ILE A 137 0.58 13.58 14.19
C ILE A 137 -0.01 14.72 13.35
N ARG A 138 0.78 15.75 13.06
CA ARG A 138 0.40 16.77 12.09
C ARG A 138 0.43 16.20 10.68
N VAL A 139 -0.70 16.19 9.99
CA VAL A 139 -0.82 15.59 8.66
C VAL A 139 -1.11 16.65 7.61
N LEU A 140 -0.34 16.61 6.52
CA LEU A 140 -0.58 17.38 5.30
C LEU A 140 -0.96 16.41 4.16
N LEU A 141 -2.16 16.52 3.61
CA LEU A 141 -2.64 15.69 2.52
C LEU A 141 -2.60 16.47 1.20
N PHE A 142 -2.10 15.87 0.13
CA PHE A 142 -2.30 16.43 -1.20
C PHE A 142 -3.76 16.33 -1.60
N GLU A 143 -4.39 17.45 -1.96
CA GLU A 143 -5.80 17.49 -2.37
C GLU A 143 -6.03 16.78 -3.71
N THR A 144 -5.03 16.79 -4.58
CA THR A 144 -5.07 16.16 -5.90
C THR A 144 -3.90 15.19 -6.08
N HIS A 145 -3.98 14.37 -7.10
CA HIS A 145 -2.90 13.42 -7.44
C HIS A 145 -1.52 14.09 -7.42
N ALA A 146 -0.54 13.38 -6.87
CA ALA A 146 0.83 13.82 -6.76
C ALA A 146 1.80 12.81 -7.39
N PRO A 147 2.79 13.24 -8.17
CA PRO A 147 3.84 12.33 -8.61
C PRO A 147 4.74 11.97 -7.43
N THR A 148 5.22 10.72 -7.41
CA THR A 148 6.05 10.19 -6.31
C THR A 148 7.21 11.13 -5.87
N PRO A 149 7.99 11.75 -6.79
CA PRO A 149 9.08 12.63 -6.39
C PRO A 149 8.62 13.89 -5.65
N LEU A 150 7.40 14.36 -5.89
CA LEU A 150 6.86 15.54 -5.21
C LEU A 150 6.65 15.27 -3.71
N VAL A 151 6.23 14.05 -3.35
CA VAL A 151 6.07 13.67 -1.93
C VAL A 151 7.43 13.65 -1.23
N ALA A 152 8.44 13.01 -1.81
CA ALA A 152 9.80 12.99 -1.26
C ALA A 152 10.39 14.41 -1.15
N PHE A 153 10.17 15.26 -2.16
CA PHE A 153 10.54 16.67 -2.15
C PHE A 153 9.86 17.42 -0.99
N ALA A 154 8.54 17.23 -0.82
CA ALA A 154 7.76 17.92 0.20
C ALA A 154 8.27 17.58 1.62
N VAL A 155 8.64 16.31 1.89
CA VAL A 155 9.24 15.91 3.18
C VAL A 155 10.45 16.78 3.51
N LYS A 156 11.37 16.93 2.56
CA LYS A 156 12.59 17.73 2.76
C LYS A 156 12.31 19.22 2.77
N HIS A 157 11.49 19.69 1.82
CA HIS A 157 11.21 21.11 1.62
C HIS A 157 10.47 21.75 2.81
N LEU A 158 9.54 21.00 3.40
CA LEU A 158 8.75 21.44 4.55
C LEU A 158 9.35 21.03 5.90
N GLY A 159 10.46 20.28 5.91
CA GLY A 159 11.10 19.81 7.14
C GLY A 159 10.26 18.83 7.94
N LEU A 160 9.50 17.94 7.25
CA LEU A 160 8.59 17.00 7.89
C LEU A 160 9.31 15.75 8.39
N SER A 161 8.71 15.04 9.35
CA SER A 161 9.24 13.80 9.93
C SER A 161 9.16 12.63 8.93
N ALA A 162 8.11 12.57 8.11
CA ALA A 162 7.95 11.51 7.11
C ALA A 162 7.05 11.93 5.94
N GLY A 163 7.00 11.08 4.92
CA GLY A 163 6.06 11.15 3.81
C GLY A 163 5.55 9.78 3.42
N VAL A 164 4.32 9.74 2.95
CA VAL A 164 3.68 8.54 2.42
C VAL A 164 3.26 8.81 0.99
N MET A 165 3.57 7.87 0.10
CA MET A 165 3.07 7.89 -1.26
C MET A 165 2.28 6.62 -1.56
N VAL A 166 0.98 6.78 -1.79
CA VAL A 166 0.08 5.67 -2.15
C VAL A 166 0.18 5.45 -3.66
N THR A 167 0.90 4.41 -4.04
CA THR A 167 1.20 4.06 -5.44
C THR A 167 1.79 2.67 -5.57
N ALA A 168 1.52 1.99 -6.66
CA ALA A 168 2.26 0.80 -7.07
C ALA A 168 3.22 1.07 -8.25
N SER A 169 3.54 2.34 -8.54
CA SER A 169 4.53 2.72 -9.57
C SER A 169 4.16 2.18 -10.96
N HIS A 170 4.94 1.23 -11.51
CA HIS A 170 4.77 0.61 -12.82
C HIS A 170 4.10 -0.78 -12.78
N ASN A 171 3.63 -1.22 -11.62
CA ASN A 171 2.91 -2.48 -11.47
C ASN A 171 1.60 -2.49 -12.28
N PRO A 172 1.01 -3.67 -12.53
CA PRO A 172 -0.30 -3.78 -13.18
C PRO A 172 -1.38 -2.85 -12.59
N PRO A 173 -2.41 -2.51 -13.36
CA PRO A 173 -3.46 -1.57 -12.90
C PRO A 173 -4.21 -2.01 -11.65
N ASN A 174 -4.31 -3.33 -11.41
CA ASN A 174 -4.98 -3.89 -10.24
C ASN A 174 -4.12 -3.90 -8.97
N ASP A 175 -2.86 -3.49 -9.07
CA ASP A 175 -1.98 -3.37 -7.92
C ASP A 175 -2.08 -1.97 -7.31
N ASN A 176 -1.90 -1.91 -5.99
CA ASN A 176 -1.62 -0.68 -5.27
C ASN A 176 -0.47 -0.87 -4.27
N GLY A 177 -0.05 0.19 -3.60
CA GLY A 177 1.07 0.11 -2.67
C GLY A 177 1.16 1.34 -1.76
N TYR A 178 2.13 1.28 -0.85
CA TYR A 178 2.30 2.26 0.22
C TYR A 178 3.79 2.48 0.45
N LYS A 179 4.36 3.55 -0.10
CA LYS A 179 5.78 3.89 0.04
C LYS A 179 5.96 4.88 1.18
N VAL A 180 7.03 4.70 1.95
CA VAL A 180 7.37 5.57 3.08
C VAL A 180 8.73 6.24 2.85
N TYR A 181 8.79 7.53 3.16
CA TYR A 181 9.97 8.39 3.13
C TYR A 181 10.20 8.96 4.52
N LEU A 182 11.43 9.03 4.98
CA LEU A 182 11.77 9.62 6.27
C LEU A 182 12.47 10.96 6.08
N GLY A 183 12.10 11.91 6.94
CA GLY A 183 12.69 13.25 7.01
C GLY A 183 13.91 13.33 7.90
N GLY A 184 14.17 14.51 8.45
CA GLY A 184 15.32 14.77 9.30
C GLY A 184 16.63 14.40 8.64
N ALA A 185 17.45 13.58 9.30
CA ALA A 185 18.74 13.11 8.80
C ALA A 185 18.63 12.28 7.50
N ASN A 186 17.46 11.70 7.21
CA ASN A 186 17.20 10.91 6.00
C ASN A 186 16.86 11.79 4.79
N GLY A 187 16.55 13.08 4.99
CA GLY A 187 16.40 14.07 3.93
C GLY A 187 15.30 13.79 2.90
N GLY A 188 14.25 13.08 3.27
CA GLY A 188 13.16 12.68 2.36
C GLY A 188 13.49 11.42 1.54
N SER A 189 14.48 10.63 1.94
CA SER A 189 14.81 9.36 1.28
C SER A 189 13.82 8.26 1.65
N GLN A 190 13.62 7.32 0.72
CA GLN A 190 12.83 6.11 1.01
C GLN A 190 13.47 5.32 2.15
N ILE A 191 12.63 4.68 2.97
CA ILE A 191 13.08 3.92 4.14
C ILE A 191 14.10 2.82 3.78
N VAL A 192 15.03 2.62 4.69
CA VAL A 192 16.05 1.55 4.65
C VAL A 192 16.13 0.88 6.01
N SER A 193 16.77 -0.29 6.08
CA SER A 193 17.05 -0.95 7.37
C SER A 193 17.88 -0.03 8.29
N PRO A 194 17.55 0.02 9.61
CA PRO A 194 16.62 -0.84 10.33
C PRO A 194 15.16 -0.35 10.39
N ALA A 195 14.86 0.87 9.91
CA ALA A 195 13.55 1.51 10.03
C ALA A 195 12.40 0.67 9.41
N ASP A 196 12.65 0.02 8.26
CA ASP A 196 11.68 -0.86 7.62
C ASP A 196 11.21 -2.00 8.54
N LYS A 197 12.15 -2.63 9.26
CA LYS A 197 11.86 -3.72 10.19
C LYS A 197 11.15 -3.25 11.46
N GLN A 198 11.50 -2.07 11.95
CA GLN A 198 10.87 -1.47 13.12
C GLN A 198 9.42 -1.08 12.81
N ILE A 199 9.17 -0.43 11.67
CA ILE A 199 7.82 -0.12 11.20
C ILE A 199 7.01 -1.40 10.99
N ALA A 200 7.59 -2.44 10.36
CA ALA A 200 6.91 -3.72 10.16
C ALA A 200 6.48 -4.35 11.48
N ALA A 201 7.33 -4.29 12.53
CA ALA A 201 7.00 -4.82 13.85
C ALA A 201 5.80 -4.09 14.49
N HIS A 202 5.71 -2.75 14.37
CA HIS A 202 4.53 -2.00 14.81
C HIS A 202 3.28 -2.38 14.01
N ILE A 203 3.39 -2.52 12.68
CA ILE A 203 2.27 -2.95 11.83
C ILE A 203 1.74 -4.32 12.25
N ASP A 204 2.63 -5.26 12.52
CA ASP A 204 2.26 -6.60 12.97
C ASP A 204 1.62 -6.58 14.37
N GLN A 205 2.06 -5.69 15.26
CA GLN A 205 1.45 -5.50 16.56
C GLN A 205 0.02 -4.95 16.43
N VAL A 206 -0.16 -3.89 15.64
CA VAL A 206 -1.48 -3.31 15.34
C VAL A 206 -2.42 -4.35 14.77
N ALA A 207 -1.94 -5.17 13.84
CA ALA A 207 -2.75 -6.20 13.18
C ALA A 207 -3.23 -7.31 14.13
N ARG A 208 -2.51 -7.54 15.24
CA ARG A 208 -2.90 -8.51 16.28
C ARG A 208 -3.87 -7.92 17.28
N ASP A 209 -3.74 -6.64 17.61
CA ASP A 209 -4.35 -6.06 18.79
C ASP A 209 -5.60 -5.22 18.49
N LEU A 210 -5.76 -4.73 17.26
CA LEU A 210 -6.80 -3.78 16.90
C LEU A 210 -7.56 -4.17 15.63
N GLU A 211 -8.86 -3.99 15.65
CA GLU A 211 -9.70 -4.03 14.46
C GLU A 211 -9.76 -2.64 13.80
N PHE A 212 -10.17 -2.57 12.54
CA PHE A 212 -10.27 -1.32 11.77
C PHE A 212 -11.11 -0.23 12.47
N GLY A 213 -12.21 -0.63 13.11
CA GLY A 213 -13.13 0.28 13.80
C GLY A 213 -12.58 0.85 15.11
N ASP A 214 -11.57 0.24 15.70
CA ASP A 214 -10.97 0.66 16.97
C ASP A 214 -9.79 1.63 16.79
N MET A 215 -9.36 1.87 15.55
CA MET A 215 -8.24 2.74 15.25
C MET A 215 -8.62 4.21 15.47
N PRO A 216 -7.75 5.02 16.09
CA PRO A 216 -8.01 6.44 16.29
C PRO A 216 -8.17 7.15 14.95
N ARG A 217 -9.08 8.15 14.88
CA ARG A 217 -9.30 8.96 13.69
C ARG A 217 -9.57 10.40 14.04
N GLU A 218 -9.05 11.32 13.23
CA GLU A 218 -9.33 12.74 13.27
C GLU A 218 -9.46 13.24 11.83
N THR A 219 -10.43 14.11 11.59
CA THR A 219 -10.74 14.61 10.24
C THR A 219 -10.25 16.04 9.97
N ASP A 220 -9.74 16.72 11.00
CA ASP A 220 -9.10 18.03 10.84
C ASP A 220 -7.68 17.85 10.30
N ILE A 221 -7.58 17.80 8.96
CA ILE A 221 -6.36 17.52 8.21
C ILE A 221 -5.99 18.75 7.39
N GLU A 222 -4.72 19.15 7.44
CA GLU A 222 -4.20 20.22 6.59
C GLU A 222 -4.02 19.74 5.14
N PHE A 223 -4.19 20.64 4.18
CA PHE A 223 -3.84 20.36 2.78
C PHE A 223 -2.49 20.99 2.42
N VAL A 224 -1.78 20.31 1.52
CA VAL A 224 -0.50 20.80 1.00
C VAL A 224 -0.75 22.02 0.11
N ALA A 225 -0.10 23.14 0.44
CA ALA A 225 -0.24 24.37 -0.33
C ALA A 225 0.33 24.26 -1.74
N ASP A 226 -0.27 24.95 -2.71
CA ASP A 226 0.12 24.93 -4.14
C ASP A 226 1.56 25.39 -4.37
N GLU A 227 2.10 26.22 -3.50
CA GLU A 227 3.48 26.71 -3.53
C GLU A 227 4.50 25.56 -3.48
N VAL A 228 4.16 24.45 -2.84
CA VAL A 228 5.03 23.25 -2.80
C VAL A 228 5.19 22.62 -4.19
N ARG A 229 4.12 22.57 -4.98
CA ARG A 229 4.17 22.11 -6.38
C ARG A 229 5.01 23.06 -7.24
N ALA A 230 4.81 24.37 -7.07
CA ALA A 230 5.57 25.38 -7.79
C ALA A 230 7.06 25.33 -7.42
N ALA A 231 7.39 25.18 -6.15
CA ALA A 231 8.77 25.03 -5.68
C ALA A 231 9.44 23.77 -6.23
N TYR A 232 8.70 22.64 -6.28
CA TYR A 232 9.20 21.40 -6.89
C TYR A 232 9.50 21.59 -8.37
N ALA A 233 8.55 22.14 -9.15
CA ALA A 233 8.71 22.35 -10.57
C ALA A 233 9.91 23.27 -10.86
N LYS A 234 10.05 24.36 -10.10
CA LYS A 234 11.18 25.27 -10.21
C LYS A 234 12.51 24.56 -9.92
N THR A 235 12.58 23.81 -8.83
CA THR A 235 13.81 23.09 -8.43
C THR A 235 14.22 22.06 -9.48
N ALA A 236 13.26 21.32 -10.04
CA ALA A 236 13.52 20.34 -11.09
C ALA A 236 14.02 21.01 -12.39
N THR A 237 13.42 22.13 -12.77
CA THR A 237 13.80 22.92 -13.95
C THR A 237 15.21 23.51 -13.79
N ASP A 238 15.51 24.09 -12.62
CA ASP A 238 16.84 24.66 -12.33
C ASP A 238 17.93 23.55 -12.35
N ALA A 239 17.63 22.39 -11.78
CA ALA A 239 18.56 21.26 -11.81
C ALA A 239 18.82 20.76 -13.25
N ALA A 240 17.80 20.66 -14.09
CA ALA A 240 17.92 20.30 -15.49
C ALA A 240 18.74 21.32 -16.28
N ALA A 241 18.53 22.62 -16.05
CA ALA A 241 19.27 23.71 -16.69
C ALA A 241 20.78 23.67 -16.30
N ASN A 242 21.07 23.43 -15.03
CA ASN A 242 22.46 23.32 -14.52
C ASN A 242 23.17 22.10 -15.13
N LEU A 243 22.51 20.95 -15.25
CA LEU A 243 23.07 19.74 -15.87
C LEU A 243 23.35 19.93 -17.37
N ALA A 244 22.52 20.72 -18.06
CA ALA A 244 22.71 21.03 -19.48
C ALA A 244 23.91 21.98 -19.76
N GLY A 245 24.57 22.48 -18.72
CA GLY A 245 25.76 23.32 -18.83
C GLY A 245 25.53 24.67 -19.57
N GLY A 246 24.29 25.16 -19.56
CA GLY A 246 23.93 26.40 -20.30
C GLY A 246 23.93 26.27 -21.81
N ASN A 247 24.25 25.10 -22.39
CA ASN A 247 24.38 24.83 -23.82
C ASN A 247 23.14 24.20 -24.47
N ALA A 248 22.00 24.13 -23.76
CA ALA A 248 20.76 23.73 -24.40
C ALA A 248 20.36 24.79 -25.43
N SER A 249 20.70 24.55 -26.70
CA SER A 249 20.27 25.43 -27.78
C SER A 249 18.77 25.45 -27.86
N ALA A 250 18.16 26.57 -27.50
CA ALA A 250 16.72 26.80 -27.59
C ALA A 250 16.15 26.50 -28.99
N THR A 251 16.98 26.59 -30.03
CA THR A 251 16.63 26.30 -31.43
C THR A 251 16.33 24.81 -31.67
N ASN A 252 17.01 23.90 -30.98
CA ASN A 252 16.75 22.45 -31.15
C ASN A 252 15.54 21.99 -30.31
N ALA A 253 15.27 22.60 -29.17
CA ALA A 253 14.11 22.28 -28.35
C ALA A 253 12.78 22.63 -29.04
N ALA A 254 12.71 23.72 -29.77
CA ALA A 254 11.53 24.17 -30.52
C ALA A 254 11.10 23.20 -31.64
N ALA A 255 12.00 22.35 -32.13
CA ALA A 255 11.73 21.37 -33.20
C ALA A 255 11.26 20.01 -32.65
N LEU A 256 11.38 19.75 -31.32
CA LEU A 256 10.99 18.51 -30.72
C LEU A 256 9.45 18.39 -30.64
N ARG A 257 8.96 17.23 -31.08
CA ARG A 257 7.56 16.83 -30.89
C ARG A 257 7.55 15.67 -29.90
N ILE A 258 6.93 15.89 -28.75
CA ILE A 258 6.89 14.91 -27.65
C ILE A 258 5.43 14.49 -27.45
N THR A 259 5.18 13.17 -27.46
CA THR A 259 3.93 12.59 -26.97
C THR A 259 4.21 11.99 -25.62
N TYR A 260 3.46 12.43 -24.61
CA TYR A 260 3.62 11.97 -23.23
C TYR A 260 2.29 11.44 -22.70
N THR A 261 2.37 10.35 -21.91
CA THR A 261 1.26 9.86 -21.10
C THR A 261 1.79 9.32 -19.80
N ALA A 262 1.19 9.70 -18.69
CA ALA A 262 1.48 9.15 -17.37
C ALA A 262 0.73 7.85 -17.10
N MET A 263 -0.17 7.41 -17.99
CA MET A 263 -1.09 6.30 -17.80
C MET A 263 -1.92 6.51 -16.52
N HIS A 264 -1.85 5.57 -15.55
CA HIS A 264 -2.46 5.70 -14.22
C HIS A 264 -1.53 6.34 -13.18
N GLY A 265 -0.29 6.61 -13.52
CA GLY A 265 0.63 7.43 -12.73
C GLY A 265 0.30 8.92 -12.85
N VAL A 266 1.14 9.77 -12.28
CA VAL A 266 1.03 11.22 -12.31
C VAL A 266 2.34 11.80 -12.83
N GLY A 267 2.26 12.64 -13.87
CA GLY A 267 3.40 13.30 -14.48
C GLY A 267 3.22 14.80 -14.56
#